data_f910f8f06e9782663ab0f8163e6aba3f
#
_entry.id   f910f8f06e9782663ab0f8163e6aba3f
#
_cell.length_a   1.000
_cell.length_b   1.000
_cell.length_c   1.000
_cell.angle_alpha   90.00
_cell.angle_beta   90.00
_cell.angle_gamma   90.00
#
_symmetry.space_group_name_H-M   'P 1'
#
loop_
_entity.id
_entity.type
_entity.pdbx_description
1 polymer ?
#
loop_
_entity_poly.entity_id
_entity_poly.type
_entity_poly.pdbx_seq_one_letter_code
_entity_poly.pdbx_strand_id
1 'polypeptide(L)'
;MSGSTKSFVNYKISARRIMVFGKSKDPDSHQVKQILEQYLLPKDSYEWIDIETRQDCKQMENYFRILCFTDRRQTPYIFINQLYFGSLFELNISHKDGSLKQVLLK
;
A
#
# COMPACT_ATOMS: atom_id res chain seq x y z
N MET A 1 0.81 4.52 -20.62
CA MET A 1 -0.07 4.16 -19.48
C MET A 1 -1.47 4.64 -19.77
N SER A 2 -2.46 3.82 -19.51
CA SER A 2 -3.83 4.26 -19.72
C SER A 2 -4.25 5.19 -18.59
N GLY A 3 -5.07 6.20 -18.92
CA GLY A 3 -5.60 7.12 -17.93
C GLY A 3 -6.45 6.41 -16.88
N SER A 4 -7.09 5.30 -17.26
CA SER A 4 -7.94 4.55 -16.33
C SER A 4 -7.14 3.87 -15.21
N THR A 5 -5.93 3.36 -15.50
CA THR A 5 -5.07 2.79 -14.47
C THR A 5 -4.65 3.85 -13.46
N LYS A 6 -4.18 4.99 -13.95
CA LYS A 6 -3.76 6.10 -13.10
C LYS A 6 -4.93 6.60 -12.25
N SER A 7 -6.10 6.78 -12.88
CA SER A 7 -7.29 7.25 -12.18
C SER A 7 -7.72 6.29 -11.08
N PHE A 8 -7.67 4.99 -11.37
CA PHE A 8 -8.02 3.97 -10.38
C PHE A 8 -7.10 4.05 -9.15
N VAL A 9 -5.78 4.09 -9.38
CA VAL A 9 -4.80 4.16 -8.29
C VAL A 9 -5.01 5.43 -7.47
N ASN A 10 -5.13 6.57 -8.14
CA ASN A 10 -5.31 7.84 -7.44
C ASN A 10 -6.62 7.87 -6.64
N TYR A 11 -7.69 7.31 -7.20
CA TYR A 11 -8.96 7.22 -6.48
C TYR A 11 -8.81 6.39 -5.20
N LYS A 12 -8.17 5.22 -5.32
CA LYS A 12 -8.00 4.34 -4.15
C LYS A 12 -7.16 5.02 -3.06
N ILE A 13 -6.08 5.68 -3.45
CA ILE A 13 -5.21 6.38 -2.49
C ILE A 13 -6.00 7.47 -1.76
N SER A 14 -6.86 8.20 -2.46
CA SER A 14 -7.64 9.27 -1.85
C SER A 14 -8.83 8.76 -1.05
N ALA A 15 -9.32 7.55 -1.34
CA ALA A 15 -10.53 7.01 -0.71
C ALA A 15 -10.30 6.42 0.67
N ARG A 16 -9.05 6.04 0.97
CA ARG A 16 -8.74 5.41 2.25
C ARG A 16 -7.56 6.12 2.90
N ARG A 17 -7.62 6.20 4.22
CA ARG A 17 -6.52 6.75 4.98
C ARG A 17 -5.28 5.86 4.91
N ILE A 18 -5.49 4.54 4.90
CA ILE A 18 -4.43 3.55 4.78
C ILE A 18 -4.76 2.67 3.58
N MET A 19 -3.95 2.76 2.53
CA MET A 19 -4.19 2.02 1.30
C MET A 19 -2.96 1.18 0.95
N VAL A 20 -3.15 -0.11 0.75
CA VAL A 20 -2.06 -1.03 0.41
C VAL A 20 -2.35 -1.70 -0.91
N PHE A 21 -1.38 -1.64 -1.82
CA PHE A 21 -1.43 -2.39 -3.07
C PHE A 21 -0.44 -3.54 -2.95
N GLY A 22 -0.96 -4.75 -2.84
CA GLY A 22 -0.14 -5.94 -2.65
C GLY A 22 -0.42 -6.99 -3.70
N LYS A 23 0.30 -8.09 -3.63
CA LYS A 23 0.09 -9.24 -4.52
C LYS A 23 -0.21 -10.47 -3.68
N SER A 24 -1.22 -11.23 -4.10
CA SER A 24 -1.68 -12.39 -3.35
C SER A 24 -0.62 -13.48 -3.19
N LYS A 25 0.36 -13.54 -4.10
CA LYS A 25 1.44 -14.54 -4.03
C LYS A 25 2.73 -13.99 -3.45
N ASP A 26 2.74 -12.76 -3.00
CA ASP A 26 3.93 -12.12 -2.46
C ASP A 26 3.93 -12.22 -0.94
N PRO A 27 4.92 -12.92 -0.34
CA PRO A 27 4.96 -13.05 1.13
C PRO A 27 5.03 -11.73 1.87
N ASP A 28 5.74 -10.74 1.34
CA ASP A 28 5.85 -9.42 1.96
C ASP A 28 4.50 -8.72 2.01
N SER A 29 3.71 -8.86 0.95
CA SER A 29 2.37 -8.28 0.90
C SER A 29 1.48 -8.87 1.99
N HIS A 30 1.59 -10.17 2.23
CA HIS A 30 0.81 -10.84 3.28
C HIS A 30 1.27 -10.43 4.68
N GLN A 31 2.57 -10.26 4.89
CA GLN A 31 3.08 -9.80 6.18
C GLN A 31 2.58 -8.40 6.51
N VAL A 32 2.56 -7.51 5.53
CA VAL A 32 2.01 -6.17 5.71
C VAL A 32 0.55 -6.26 6.14
N LYS A 33 -0.23 -7.11 5.49
CA LYS A 33 -1.63 -7.31 5.83
C LYS A 33 -1.78 -7.76 7.29
N GLN A 34 -0.98 -8.76 7.69
CA GLN A 34 -1.03 -9.29 9.05
C GLN A 34 -0.66 -8.23 10.09
N ILE A 35 0.36 -7.43 9.82
CA ILE A 35 0.78 -6.38 10.74
C ILE A 35 -0.34 -5.35 10.91
N LEU A 36 -0.89 -4.87 9.80
CA LEU A 36 -1.92 -3.82 9.85
C LEU A 36 -3.19 -4.30 10.53
N GLU A 37 -3.56 -5.57 10.34
CA GLU A 37 -4.76 -6.13 10.97
C GLU A 37 -4.66 -6.24 12.48
N GLN A 38 -3.45 -6.23 13.04
CA GLN A 38 -3.26 -6.24 14.49
C GLN A 38 -3.73 -4.94 15.15
N TYR A 39 -3.83 -3.86 14.40
CA TYR A 39 -4.13 -2.54 14.95
C TYR A 39 -5.62 -2.24 15.04
N LEU A 40 -6.48 -3.15 14.61
CA LEU A 40 -7.94 -2.99 14.70
C LEU A 40 -8.38 -1.63 14.14
N LEU A 41 -7.98 -1.36 12.92
CA LEU A 41 -8.22 -0.08 12.27
C LEU A 41 -9.71 0.18 12.09
N PRO A 42 -10.14 1.45 12.17
CA PRO A 42 -11.54 1.77 11.95
C PRO A 42 -12.02 1.28 10.58
N LYS A 43 -13.27 0.84 10.55
CA LYS A 43 -13.91 0.43 9.30
C LYS A 43 -13.83 1.59 8.31
N ASP A 44 -13.58 1.29 7.06
CA ASP A 44 -13.47 2.26 5.96
C ASP A 44 -12.20 3.10 5.98
N SER A 45 -11.30 2.91 6.95
CA SER A 45 -10.02 3.63 6.95
C SER A 45 -8.90 2.86 6.26
N TYR A 46 -9.08 1.57 6.03
CA TYR A 46 -8.02 0.69 5.54
C TYR A 46 -8.56 -0.21 4.43
N GLU A 47 -7.77 -0.35 3.39
CA GLU A 47 -8.05 -1.31 2.32
C GLU A 47 -6.73 -1.91 1.83
N TRP A 48 -6.72 -3.23 1.64
CA TRP A 48 -5.62 -3.96 1.03
C TRP A 48 -6.15 -4.55 -0.26
N ILE A 49 -5.56 -4.19 -1.39
CA ILE A 49 -6.05 -4.64 -2.68
C ILE A 49 -5.00 -5.50 -3.37
N ASP A 50 -5.46 -6.61 -3.97
CA ASP A 50 -4.61 -7.51 -4.72
C ASP A 50 -4.51 -7.03 -6.15
N ILE A 51 -3.29 -6.73 -6.60
CA ILE A 51 -3.06 -6.32 -7.98
C ILE A 51 -2.49 -7.45 -8.83
N GLU A 52 -2.26 -8.64 -8.25
CA GLU A 52 -1.60 -9.76 -8.90
C GLU A 52 -2.29 -10.18 -10.19
N THR A 53 -3.61 -10.30 -10.16
CA THR A 53 -4.39 -10.83 -11.27
C THR A 53 -4.99 -9.76 -12.16
N ARG A 54 -4.71 -8.50 -11.90
CA ARG A 54 -5.26 -7.42 -12.72
C ARG A 54 -4.55 -7.36 -14.06
N GLN A 55 -5.31 -7.10 -15.11
CA GLN A 55 -4.76 -6.97 -16.45
C GLN A 55 -3.78 -5.79 -16.54
N ASP A 56 -4.01 -4.76 -15.74
CA ASP A 56 -3.17 -3.56 -15.74
C ASP A 56 -2.11 -3.58 -14.63
N CYS A 57 -1.79 -4.74 -14.08
CA CYS A 57 -0.80 -4.85 -13.00
C CYS A 57 0.54 -4.21 -13.36
N LYS A 58 1.03 -4.46 -14.57
CA LYS A 58 2.31 -3.92 -15.01
C LYS A 58 2.26 -2.39 -15.13
N GLN A 59 1.16 -1.87 -15.65
CA GLN A 59 0.96 -0.42 -15.74
C GLN A 59 0.90 0.20 -14.35
N MET A 60 0.27 -0.48 -13.40
CA MET A 60 0.23 -0.01 -12.02
C MET A 60 1.63 0.04 -11.42
N GLU A 61 2.43 -1.00 -11.63
CA GLU A 61 3.81 -1.02 -11.14
C GLU A 61 4.64 0.12 -11.74
N ASN A 62 4.46 0.38 -13.03
CA ASN A 62 5.16 1.50 -13.69
C ASN A 62 4.75 2.83 -13.07
N TYR A 63 3.47 3.00 -12.78
CA TYR A 63 2.98 4.22 -12.15
C TYR A 63 3.52 4.39 -10.73
N PHE A 64 3.59 3.31 -9.96
CA PHE A 64 4.15 3.36 -8.61
C PHE A 64 5.61 3.76 -8.60
N ARG A 65 6.39 3.36 -9.61
CA ARG A 65 7.79 3.79 -9.70
C ARG A 65 7.90 5.30 -9.80
N ILE A 66 7.00 5.91 -10.55
CA ILE A 66 6.98 7.37 -10.70
C ILE A 66 6.45 8.00 -9.41
N LEU A 67 5.31 7.52 -8.92
CA LEU A 67 4.62 8.09 -7.78
C LEU A 67 5.42 8.01 -6.49
N CYS A 68 6.17 6.91 -6.31
CA CYS A 68 6.91 6.64 -5.10
C CYS A 68 8.40 6.95 -5.22
N PHE A 69 8.85 7.45 -6.35
CA PHE A 69 10.26 7.73 -6.61
C PHE A 69 11.13 6.52 -6.31
N THR A 70 10.76 5.36 -6.84
CA THR A 70 11.49 4.12 -6.58
C THR A 70 11.72 3.35 -7.87
N ASP A 71 12.87 2.67 -7.95
CA ASP A 71 13.13 1.74 -9.04
C ASP A 71 12.61 0.35 -8.73
N ARG A 72 12.11 0.14 -7.51
CA ARG A 72 11.62 -1.17 -7.11
C ARG A 72 10.31 -1.48 -7.80
N ARG A 73 10.21 -2.69 -8.33
CA ARG A 73 8.96 -3.22 -8.87
C ARG A 73 8.38 -4.25 -7.92
N GLN A 74 8.56 -4.03 -6.64
CA GLN A 74 8.16 -4.97 -5.60
C GLN A 74 7.03 -4.42 -4.76
N THR A 75 5.98 -5.22 -4.64
CA THR A 75 4.92 -4.97 -3.69
C THR A 75 5.43 -5.32 -2.28
N PRO A 76 4.78 -4.85 -1.24
CA PRO A 76 3.60 -3.97 -1.28
C PRO A 76 3.96 -2.49 -1.40
N TYR A 77 2.99 -1.71 -1.86
CA TYR A 77 3.10 -0.25 -1.85
C TYR A 77 2.09 0.26 -0.83
N ILE A 78 2.57 0.92 0.22
CA ILE A 78 1.75 1.37 1.35
C ILE A 78 1.61 2.88 1.31
N PHE A 79 0.38 3.36 1.35
CA PHE A 79 0.08 4.80 1.39
C PHE A 79 -0.69 5.09 2.67
N ILE A 80 -0.24 6.12 3.39
CA ILE A 80 -0.90 6.56 4.63
C ILE A 80 -1.14 8.06 4.51
N ASN A 81 -2.38 8.48 4.72
CA ASN A 81 -2.81 9.86 4.54
C ASN A 81 -2.41 10.38 3.15
N GLN A 82 -2.58 9.54 2.13
CA GLN A 82 -2.35 9.84 0.71
C GLN A 82 -0.87 10.03 0.35
N LEU A 83 0.04 9.73 1.26
CA LEU A 83 1.47 9.82 1.02
C LEU A 83 2.09 8.42 1.02
N TYR A 84 3.07 8.21 0.15
CA TYR A 84 3.77 6.93 0.11
C TYR A 84 4.54 6.74 1.42
N PHE A 85 4.22 5.66 2.12
CA PHE A 85 4.85 5.34 3.40
C PHE A 85 6.09 4.46 3.20
N GLY A 86 6.00 3.48 2.33
CA GLY A 86 7.08 2.56 2.08
C GLY A 86 6.60 1.14 1.83
N SER A 87 7.49 0.20 2.08
CA SER A 87 7.26 -1.24 1.90
C SER A 87 7.21 -1.93 3.26
N LEU A 88 7.29 -3.26 3.23
CA LEU A 88 7.36 -4.05 4.46
C LEU A 88 8.54 -3.62 5.35
N PHE A 89 9.68 -3.25 4.74
CA PHE A 89 10.86 -2.86 5.51
C PHE A 89 10.54 -1.66 6.41
N GLU A 90 9.98 -0.60 5.86
CA GLU A 90 9.62 0.59 6.60
C GLU A 90 8.52 0.31 7.62
N LEU A 91 7.54 -0.51 7.24
CA LEU A 91 6.46 -0.86 8.15
C LEU A 91 6.96 -1.64 9.36
N ASN A 92 7.89 -2.58 9.14
CA ASN A 92 8.47 -3.37 10.23
C ASN A 92 9.22 -2.48 11.22
N ILE A 93 10.01 -1.55 10.73
CA ILE A 93 10.76 -0.64 11.60
C ILE A 93 9.78 0.15 12.47
N SER A 94 8.77 0.72 11.87
CA SER A 94 7.79 1.53 12.58
C SER A 94 6.95 0.70 13.56
N HIS A 95 6.65 -0.53 13.18
CA HIS A 95 5.91 -1.45 14.05
C HIS A 95 6.73 -1.84 15.28
N LYS A 96 8.02 -2.15 15.09
CA LYS A 96 8.88 -2.58 16.17
C LYS A 96 9.25 -1.45 17.14
N ASP A 97 9.41 -0.23 16.63
CA ASP A 97 9.76 0.89 17.51
C ASP A 97 8.54 1.56 18.14
N GLY A 98 7.33 1.10 17.81
CA GLY A 98 6.10 1.59 18.42
C GLY A 98 5.50 2.83 17.76
N SER A 99 6.18 3.42 16.79
CA SER A 99 5.69 4.66 16.17
C SER A 99 4.50 4.43 15.23
N LEU A 100 4.34 3.19 14.72
CA LEU A 100 3.29 2.89 13.77
C LEU A 100 1.90 3.13 14.33
N LYS A 101 1.70 2.84 15.60
CA LYS A 101 0.41 3.06 16.26
C LYS A 101 -0.03 4.52 16.13
N GLN A 102 0.88 5.44 16.37
CA GLN A 102 0.58 6.87 16.29
C GLN A 102 0.24 7.28 14.85
N VAL A 103 0.96 6.74 13.89
CA VAL A 103 0.74 7.04 12.48
C VAL A 103 -0.62 6.54 12.01
N LEU A 104 -0.97 5.30 12.40
CA LEU A 104 -2.20 4.66 11.93
C LEU A 104 -3.47 5.21 12.60
N LEU A 105 -3.37 5.64 13.85
CA LEU A 105 -4.54 6.01 14.65
C LEU A 105 -4.74 7.52 14.78
N LYS A 106 -4.02 8.28 14.02
CA LYS A 106 -4.19 9.74 14.06
C LYS A 106 -5.45 10.19 13.36
#